data_88cb18b0fe725a91c5be545053589d70
#
_entry.id   88cb18b0fe725a91c5be545053589d70
#
_cell.length_a   1.000
_cell.length_b   1.000
_cell.length_c   1.000
_cell.angle_alpha   90.00
_cell.angle_beta   90.00
_cell.angle_gamma   90.00
#
_symmetry.space_group_name_H-M   'P 1'
#
loop_
_entity.id
_entity.type
_entity.pdbx_description
1 polymer ?
#
loop_
_entity_poly.entity_id
_entity_poly.type
_entity_poly.pdbx_seq_one_letter_code
_entity_poly.pdbx_strand_id
1 'polypeptide(L)'
;MKIGLFSIGLDTYWDQFDGLLNNLEGYHGEISKKLNGMGADVVDLGMVDNTEKAQFAAKEFKQADVEIIFLFVSTYALSSTVLPVVQKAKVPIVILNLQPVAQLDYKSFNALGDRGVMTGKWLEHCQSCSLPELASVFNRAGVEYQIVSGYLQEDYVWQEINDWVDAARVALAMRTNRVGVLGNYYGGMLDVYSDLTQQSAVFGNHFEMLEMCELFEFRKSVTKQELEDKINEFGNKFNVSEECDHSEIERAAKTSVALDKLINEHKLGSLAYYYEGSGEYEDIVTSLIAGNTLLTGRNVPSAGECEIKNVQAMKIMDLFGAGGSFSEFYLSDYVDDVVYLGHDGPAHFAIAEGKVSLVPLPVYHGKPGMVYLFK
;
A
#
# COMPACT_ATOMS: atom_id res chain seq x y z
N MET A 1 12.34 2.26 -1.23
CA MET A 1 11.50 2.99 -2.20
C MET A 1 12.16 4.32 -2.50
N LYS A 2 12.22 4.72 -3.77
CA LYS A 2 12.75 6.03 -4.17
C LYS A 2 11.62 6.97 -4.53
N ILE A 3 11.71 8.22 -4.07
CA ILE A 3 10.79 9.30 -4.43
C ILE A 3 11.56 10.44 -5.06
N GLY A 4 10.97 11.09 -6.06
CA GLY A 4 11.57 12.27 -6.69
C GLY A 4 11.15 13.56 -5.99
N LEU A 5 12.06 14.52 -5.89
CA LEU A 5 11.77 15.89 -5.46
C LEU A 5 12.45 16.88 -6.38
N PHE A 6 11.71 17.90 -6.83
CA PHE A 6 12.29 19.08 -7.46
C PHE A 6 11.42 20.30 -7.20
N SER A 7 12.05 21.46 -7.21
CA SER A 7 11.38 22.76 -7.16
C SER A 7 11.39 23.41 -8.52
N ILE A 8 10.50 24.35 -8.75
CA ILE A 8 10.45 25.14 -9.98
C ILE A 8 10.61 26.62 -9.71
N GLY A 9 11.24 27.32 -10.65
CA GLY A 9 11.48 28.74 -10.62
C GLY A 9 11.73 29.29 -12.03
N LEU A 10 12.22 30.50 -12.09
CA LEU A 10 12.57 31.17 -13.34
C LEU A 10 13.96 31.82 -13.20
N ASP A 11 14.95 31.32 -13.92
CA ASP A 11 16.35 31.72 -13.80
C ASP A 11 16.57 33.22 -13.98
N THR A 12 15.78 33.89 -14.83
CA THR A 12 15.84 35.34 -15.03
C THR A 12 15.51 36.16 -13.79
N TYR A 13 14.98 35.57 -12.72
CA TYR A 13 14.68 36.28 -11.47
C TYR A 13 15.91 36.40 -10.54
N TRP A 14 16.89 35.53 -10.68
CA TRP A 14 17.98 35.45 -9.70
C TRP A 14 18.84 36.67 -9.67
N ASP A 15 19.16 37.26 -10.83
CA ASP A 15 19.92 38.48 -10.94
C ASP A 15 19.10 39.75 -10.68
N GLN A 16 17.74 39.62 -10.68
CA GLN A 16 16.85 40.76 -10.50
C GLN A 16 16.45 40.97 -9.05
N PHE A 17 16.32 39.87 -8.27
CA PHE A 17 15.81 39.88 -6.91
C PHE A 17 16.80 39.21 -5.96
N ASP A 18 17.64 40.05 -5.35
CA ASP A 18 18.72 39.59 -4.45
C ASP A 18 18.12 38.76 -3.28
N GLY A 19 18.72 37.59 -3.00
CA GLY A 19 18.33 36.70 -1.93
C GLY A 19 17.13 35.80 -2.24
N LEU A 20 16.37 36.04 -3.33
CA LEU A 20 15.18 35.25 -3.65
C LEU A 20 15.50 33.76 -3.81
N LEU A 21 16.50 33.41 -4.64
CA LEU A 21 16.90 32.02 -4.87
C LEU A 21 17.28 31.33 -3.55
N ASN A 22 18.10 31.96 -2.73
CA ASN A 22 18.54 31.37 -1.45
C ASN A 22 17.36 31.07 -0.51
N ASN A 23 16.34 31.94 -0.47
CA ASN A 23 15.16 31.72 0.36
C ASN A 23 14.35 30.52 -0.19
N LEU A 24 14.14 30.44 -1.50
CA LEU A 24 13.41 29.34 -2.13
C LEU A 24 14.13 27.99 -1.98
N GLU A 25 15.46 27.98 -2.10
CA GLU A 25 16.28 26.79 -1.82
C GLU A 25 16.22 26.39 -0.34
N GLY A 26 16.11 27.35 0.57
CA GLY A 26 15.87 27.10 1.99
C GLY A 26 14.56 26.36 2.24
N TYR A 27 13.47 26.78 1.61
CA TYR A 27 12.16 26.10 1.68
C TYR A 27 12.22 24.70 1.05
N HIS A 28 12.88 24.58 -0.10
CA HIS A 28 13.12 23.27 -0.72
C HIS A 28 13.88 22.33 0.22
N GLY A 29 14.94 22.81 0.86
CA GLY A 29 15.72 22.02 1.82
C GLY A 29 14.90 21.55 3.04
N GLU A 30 13.95 22.37 3.51
CA GLU A 30 13.01 21.97 4.57
C GLU A 30 12.11 20.80 4.10
N ILE A 31 11.55 20.91 2.88
CA ILE A 31 10.73 19.86 2.27
C ILE A 31 11.54 18.57 2.10
N SER A 32 12.75 18.66 1.51
CA SER A 32 13.64 17.53 1.31
C SER A 32 13.95 16.79 2.61
N LYS A 33 14.26 17.55 3.67
CA LYS A 33 14.54 16.99 5.00
C LYS A 33 13.33 16.24 5.58
N LYS A 34 12.13 16.81 5.47
CA LYS A 34 10.90 16.17 5.97
C LYS A 34 10.57 14.90 5.20
N LEU A 35 10.69 14.91 3.86
CA LEU A 35 10.47 13.73 3.02
C LEU A 35 11.46 12.59 3.34
N ASN A 36 12.75 12.90 3.54
CA ASN A 36 13.73 11.91 4.00
C ASN A 36 13.36 11.30 5.35
N GLY A 37 12.73 12.07 6.24
CA GLY A 37 12.23 11.61 7.54
C GLY A 37 11.06 10.60 7.46
N MET A 38 10.41 10.48 6.31
CA MET A 38 9.29 9.53 6.07
C MET A 38 9.76 8.14 5.64
N GLY A 39 11.05 7.85 5.69
CA GLY A 39 11.62 6.53 5.42
C GLY A 39 11.68 6.18 3.92
N ALA A 40 11.70 7.18 3.05
CA ALA A 40 11.96 7.04 1.61
C ALA A 40 13.36 7.54 1.25
N ASP A 41 13.91 7.03 0.16
CA ASP A 41 15.16 7.49 -0.45
C ASP A 41 14.84 8.61 -1.44
N VAL A 42 15.16 9.85 -1.08
CA VAL A 42 14.79 11.03 -1.86
C VAL A 42 15.83 11.30 -2.94
N VAL A 43 15.43 11.19 -4.20
CA VAL A 43 16.18 11.67 -5.35
C VAL A 43 15.86 13.15 -5.52
N ASP A 44 16.69 13.99 -4.95
CA ASP A 44 16.52 15.44 -4.91
C ASP A 44 17.30 16.11 -6.04
N LEU A 45 16.60 16.80 -6.94
CA LEU A 45 17.20 17.47 -8.09
C LEU A 45 17.18 19.01 -7.97
N GLY A 46 16.79 19.53 -6.82
CA GLY A 46 16.82 20.95 -6.49
C GLY A 46 15.95 21.83 -7.40
N MET A 47 16.43 23.02 -7.70
CA MET A 47 15.72 24.02 -8.48
C MET A 47 15.83 23.77 -10.00
N VAL A 48 14.69 23.53 -10.63
CA VAL A 48 14.54 23.41 -12.09
C VAL A 48 13.93 24.71 -12.64
N ASP A 49 14.74 25.58 -13.15
CA ASP A 49 14.42 26.96 -13.52
C ASP A 49 14.64 27.29 -15.01
N ASN A 50 15.17 26.32 -15.78
CA ASN A 50 15.38 26.45 -17.22
C ASN A 50 15.25 25.10 -17.93
N THR A 51 15.30 25.13 -19.26
CA THR A 51 15.09 23.95 -20.13
C THR A 51 16.16 22.89 -19.99
N GLU A 52 17.41 23.26 -19.75
CA GLU A 52 18.53 22.35 -19.64
C GLU A 52 18.41 21.53 -18.34
N LYS A 53 18.15 22.20 -17.23
CA LYS A 53 17.86 21.52 -15.95
C LYS A 53 16.61 20.63 -16.04
N ALA A 54 15.57 21.07 -16.78
CA ALA A 54 14.38 20.25 -17.00
C ALA A 54 14.70 18.94 -17.74
N GLN A 55 15.51 19.00 -18.80
CA GLN A 55 15.94 17.80 -19.54
C GLN A 55 16.83 16.89 -18.71
N PHE A 56 17.71 17.46 -17.90
CA PHE A 56 18.55 16.73 -16.95
C PHE A 56 17.66 16.01 -15.92
N ALA A 57 16.78 16.72 -15.23
CA ALA A 57 15.88 16.17 -14.21
C ALA A 57 14.99 15.05 -14.77
N ALA A 58 14.44 15.23 -15.97
CA ALA A 58 13.65 14.23 -16.67
C ALA A 58 14.44 12.92 -16.91
N LYS A 59 15.72 13.00 -17.20
CA LYS A 59 16.58 11.84 -17.40
C LYS A 59 16.91 11.17 -16.09
N GLU A 60 17.30 11.94 -15.07
CA GLU A 60 17.71 11.42 -13.77
C GLU A 60 16.56 10.71 -13.05
N PHE A 61 15.35 11.27 -12.99
CA PHE A 61 14.19 10.59 -12.39
C PHE A 61 13.86 9.26 -13.08
N LYS A 62 13.91 9.25 -14.42
CA LYS A 62 13.70 8.00 -15.17
C LYS A 62 14.79 6.96 -14.89
N GLN A 63 16.06 7.35 -14.78
CA GLN A 63 17.17 6.43 -14.50
C GLN A 63 17.17 5.95 -13.05
N ALA A 64 16.74 6.81 -12.13
CA ALA A 64 16.64 6.47 -10.71
C ALA A 64 15.49 5.50 -10.44
N ASP A 65 14.51 5.38 -11.35
CA ASP A 65 13.32 4.55 -11.19
C ASP A 65 12.54 4.95 -9.93
N VAL A 66 12.15 6.23 -9.87
CA VAL A 66 11.37 6.77 -8.77
C VAL A 66 9.91 6.32 -8.87
N GLU A 67 9.24 6.15 -7.73
CA GLU A 67 7.86 5.65 -7.64
C GLU A 67 6.81 6.75 -7.70
N ILE A 68 7.16 7.94 -7.25
CA ILE A 68 6.32 9.14 -7.18
C ILE A 68 7.22 10.37 -7.24
N ILE A 69 6.73 11.48 -7.76
CA ILE A 69 7.45 12.75 -7.78
C ILE A 69 6.66 13.81 -7.02
N PHE A 70 7.34 14.48 -6.10
CA PHE A 70 6.88 15.70 -5.44
C PHE A 70 7.45 16.91 -6.18
N LEU A 71 6.55 17.73 -6.71
CA LEU A 71 6.85 18.95 -7.43
C LEU A 71 6.56 20.15 -6.54
N PHE A 72 7.57 20.79 -5.97
CA PHE A 72 7.37 22.01 -5.18
C PHE A 72 7.27 23.23 -6.07
N VAL A 73 6.12 23.89 -6.06
CA VAL A 73 5.94 25.18 -6.71
C VAL A 73 6.50 26.26 -5.80
N SER A 74 7.79 26.59 -5.94
CA SER A 74 8.47 27.49 -5.02
C SER A 74 8.17 28.98 -5.32
N THR A 75 7.92 29.31 -6.57
CA THR A 75 7.56 30.65 -7.08
C THR A 75 6.91 30.54 -8.45
N TYR A 76 6.67 31.65 -9.12
CA TYR A 76 6.25 31.63 -10.52
C TYR A 76 7.30 30.95 -11.40
N ALA A 77 6.85 30.04 -12.26
CA ALA A 77 7.67 29.32 -13.23
C ALA A 77 6.84 28.97 -14.47
N LEU A 78 7.53 28.65 -15.56
CA LEU A 78 6.89 28.31 -16.82
C LEU A 78 6.62 26.80 -16.90
N SER A 79 5.44 26.43 -17.35
CA SER A 79 5.08 25.01 -17.56
C SER A 79 5.97 24.29 -18.56
N SER A 80 6.63 25.02 -19.46
CA SER A 80 7.61 24.48 -20.42
C SER A 80 8.86 23.86 -19.76
N THR A 81 9.21 24.28 -18.54
CA THR A 81 10.31 23.70 -17.76
C THR A 81 9.84 22.53 -16.87
N VAL A 82 8.56 22.38 -16.66
CA VAL A 82 7.98 21.34 -15.79
C VAL A 82 7.52 20.12 -16.57
N LEU A 83 6.77 20.32 -17.65
CA LEU A 83 6.19 19.26 -18.44
C LEU A 83 7.20 18.19 -18.90
N PRO A 84 8.41 18.52 -19.40
CA PRO A 84 9.37 17.51 -19.82
C PRO A 84 9.83 16.58 -18.70
N VAL A 85 9.88 17.08 -17.45
CA VAL A 85 10.28 16.29 -16.27
C VAL A 85 9.24 15.22 -15.99
N VAL A 86 8.01 15.62 -15.78
CA VAL A 86 6.91 14.72 -15.38
C VAL A 86 6.49 13.76 -16.49
N GLN A 87 6.48 14.24 -17.74
CA GLN A 87 6.05 13.42 -18.88
C GLN A 87 7.01 12.26 -19.19
N LYS A 88 8.30 12.43 -18.90
CA LYS A 88 9.30 11.39 -19.13
C LYS A 88 9.38 10.36 -18.01
N ALA A 89 9.16 10.77 -16.79
CA ALA A 89 9.18 9.90 -15.61
C ALA A 89 8.00 8.90 -15.60
N LYS A 90 6.81 9.34 -16.01
CA LYS A 90 5.59 8.51 -16.10
C LYS A 90 5.21 7.85 -14.77
N VAL A 91 5.32 8.58 -13.70
CA VAL A 91 4.92 8.19 -12.35
C VAL A 91 3.90 9.18 -11.80
N PRO A 92 3.14 8.86 -10.75
CA PRO A 92 2.25 9.81 -10.09
C PRO A 92 2.98 11.08 -9.68
N ILE A 93 2.32 12.23 -9.84
CA ILE A 93 2.86 13.54 -9.50
C ILE A 93 2.03 14.16 -8.37
N VAL A 94 2.70 14.61 -7.33
CA VAL A 94 2.07 15.42 -6.27
C VAL A 94 2.66 16.82 -6.33
N ILE A 95 1.81 17.78 -6.67
CA ILE A 95 2.18 19.20 -6.72
C ILE A 95 2.07 19.77 -5.31
N LEU A 96 3.18 20.23 -4.77
CA LEU A 96 3.25 20.89 -3.47
C LEU A 96 3.08 22.41 -3.66
N ASN A 97 1.85 22.88 -3.42
CA ASN A 97 1.50 24.30 -3.39
C ASN A 97 1.59 24.79 -1.94
N LEU A 98 2.80 24.86 -1.41
CA LEU A 98 3.07 25.15 0.01
C LEU A 98 3.65 26.53 0.17
N GLN A 99 2.91 27.41 0.83
CA GLN A 99 3.39 28.74 1.19
C GLN A 99 4.42 28.65 2.33
N PRO A 100 5.42 29.57 2.38
CA PRO A 100 6.38 29.58 3.48
C PRO A 100 5.76 29.88 4.84
N VAL A 101 4.65 30.63 4.88
CA VAL A 101 3.93 31.05 6.09
C VAL A 101 2.43 30.99 5.89
N ALA A 102 1.67 30.91 6.98
CA ALA A 102 0.20 30.87 6.93
C ALA A 102 -0.43 32.14 6.34
N GLN A 103 0.22 33.28 6.50
CA GLN A 103 -0.24 34.57 5.95
C GLN A 103 0.92 35.54 5.72
N LEU A 104 0.78 36.39 4.73
CA LEU A 104 1.70 37.51 4.51
C LEU A 104 1.40 38.61 5.51
N ASP A 105 2.44 39.13 6.20
CA ASP A 105 2.32 40.36 6.99
C ASP A 105 2.28 41.58 6.07
N TYR A 106 1.07 41.96 5.69
CA TYR A 106 0.85 43.11 4.80
C TYR A 106 1.40 44.43 5.33
N LYS A 107 1.45 44.62 6.65
CA LYS A 107 2.00 45.85 7.24
C LYS A 107 3.49 45.96 7.01
N SER A 108 4.23 44.89 7.34
CA SER A 108 5.68 44.82 7.10
C SER A 108 5.98 44.86 5.59
N PHE A 109 5.22 44.13 4.77
CA PHE A 109 5.36 44.14 3.31
C PHE A 109 5.21 45.55 2.71
N ASN A 110 4.16 46.29 3.08
CA ASN A 110 3.92 47.64 2.59
C ASN A 110 4.93 48.65 3.11
N ALA A 111 5.60 48.38 4.24
CA ALA A 111 6.63 49.24 4.80
C ALA A 111 7.99 49.12 4.09
N LEU A 112 8.19 48.15 3.19
CA LEU A 112 9.45 47.95 2.45
C LEU A 112 9.81 49.18 1.58
N GLY A 113 8.82 49.86 1.03
CA GLY A 113 8.98 51.14 0.31
C GLY A 113 9.65 51.07 -1.06
N ASP A 114 10.53 50.11 -1.29
CA ASP A 114 11.17 49.85 -2.56
C ASP A 114 10.40 48.80 -3.38
N ARG A 115 10.04 49.16 -4.61
CA ARG A 115 9.19 48.31 -5.45
C ARG A 115 9.90 47.03 -5.92
N GLY A 116 11.20 47.04 -6.15
CA GLY A 116 11.98 45.87 -6.51
C GLY A 116 12.04 44.89 -5.36
N VAL A 117 12.35 45.38 -4.15
CA VAL A 117 12.36 44.56 -2.91
C VAL A 117 10.97 43.98 -2.64
N MET A 118 9.91 44.78 -2.80
CA MET A 118 8.52 44.29 -2.65
C MET A 118 8.21 43.17 -3.64
N THR A 119 8.65 43.31 -4.91
CA THR A 119 8.40 42.29 -5.92
C THR A 119 9.15 40.99 -5.59
N GLY A 120 10.41 41.08 -5.19
CA GLY A 120 11.18 39.90 -4.73
C GLY A 120 10.49 39.21 -3.55
N LYS A 121 10.05 39.99 -2.57
CA LYS A 121 9.31 39.45 -1.41
C LYS A 121 7.95 38.85 -1.79
N TRP A 122 7.26 39.43 -2.76
CA TRP A 122 6.03 38.88 -3.33
C TRP A 122 6.27 37.53 -4.00
N LEU A 123 7.34 37.41 -4.79
CA LEU A 123 7.73 36.17 -5.47
C LEU A 123 8.05 35.02 -4.52
N GLU A 124 8.54 35.28 -3.31
CA GLU A 124 8.70 34.26 -2.26
C GLU A 124 7.35 33.63 -1.84
N HIS A 125 6.22 34.31 -2.07
CA HIS A 125 4.87 33.89 -1.70
C HIS A 125 3.98 33.59 -2.92
N CYS A 126 4.59 33.34 -4.08
CA CYS A 126 3.90 33.19 -5.36
C CYS A 126 3.71 31.72 -5.78
N GLN A 127 3.54 30.81 -4.81
CA GLN A 127 3.39 29.38 -5.06
C GLN A 127 2.14 29.08 -5.91
N SER A 128 1.05 29.74 -5.63
CA SER A 128 -0.20 29.51 -6.36
C SER A 128 -0.25 30.13 -7.77
N CYS A 129 0.71 30.96 -8.15
CA CYS A 129 0.69 31.67 -9.45
C CYS A 129 0.78 30.73 -10.64
N SER A 130 1.70 29.76 -10.59
CA SER A 130 1.91 28.78 -11.68
C SER A 130 0.95 27.60 -11.63
N LEU A 131 0.29 27.37 -10.50
CA LEU A 131 -0.51 26.18 -10.28
C LEU A 131 -1.64 25.98 -11.31
N PRO A 132 -2.47 26.98 -11.65
CA PRO A 132 -3.51 26.84 -12.68
C PRO A 132 -2.94 26.57 -14.08
N GLU A 133 -1.78 27.16 -14.40
CA GLU A 133 -1.07 26.91 -15.65
C GLU A 133 -0.62 25.45 -15.72
N LEU A 134 0.07 24.96 -14.68
CA LEU A 134 0.53 23.57 -14.59
C LEU A 134 -0.63 22.58 -14.68
N ALA A 135 -1.70 22.81 -13.93
CA ALA A 135 -2.90 21.97 -13.95
C ALA A 135 -3.52 21.91 -15.36
N SER A 136 -3.66 23.06 -16.04
CA SER A 136 -4.15 23.11 -17.42
C SER A 136 -3.27 22.33 -18.39
N VAL A 137 -1.95 22.46 -18.27
CA VAL A 137 -0.99 21.78 -19.15
C VAL A 137 -1.00 20.27 -18.88
N PHE A 138 -1.02 19.84 -17.61
CA PHE A 138 -1.04 18.42 -17.23
C PHE A 138 -2.32 17.74 -17.71
N ASN A 139 -3.49 18.36 -17.51
CA ASN A 139 -4.77 17.86 -18.02
C ASN A 139 -4.74 17.64 -19.54
N ARG A 140 -4.20 18.60 -20.29
CA ARG A 140 -4.09 18.52 -21.76
C ARG A 140 -3.03 17.51 -22.23
N ALA A 141 -2.00 17.27 -21.42
CA ALA A 141 -0.93 16.31 -21.72
C ALA A 141 -1.25 14.87 -21.23
N GLY A 142 -2.37 14.67 -20.53
CA GLY A 142 -2.74 13.37 -19.95
C GLY A 142 -1.77 12.94 -18.82
N VAL A 143 -1.22 13.91 -18.08
CA VAL A 143 -0.39 13.66 -16.89
C VAL A 143 -1.31 13.61 -15.68
N GLU A 144 -1.31 12.49 -14.95
CA GLU A 144 -2.03 12.35 -13.69
C GLU A 144 -1.29 13.06 -12.57
N TYR A 145 -2.00 13.85 -11.78
CA TYR A 145 -1.42 14.59 -10.66
C TYR A 145 -2.44 14.82 -9.56
N GLN A 146 -1.91 15.10 -8.37
CA GLN A 146 -2.67 15.59 -7.21
C GLN A 146 -2.04 16.89 -6.72
N ILE A 147 -2.78 17.65 -5.93
CA ILE A 147 -2.33 18.94 -5.39
C ILE A 147 -2.50 18.91 -3.88
N VAL A 148 -1.41 19.14 -3.17
CA VAL A 148 -1.42 19.40 -1.74
C VAL A 148 -1.19 20.89 -1.52
N SER A 149 -2.12 21.56 -0.86
CA SER A 149 -2.08 23.00 -0.64
C SER A 149 -2.08 23.36 0.84
N GLY A 150 -1.29 24.35 1.22
CA GLY A 150 -1.20 24.86 2.58
C GLY A 150 0.08 25.65 2.82
N TYR A 151 0.68 25.52 3.98
CA TYR A 151 1.94 26.18 4.32
C TYR A 151 2.90 25.21 5.03
N LEU A 152 4.20 25.53 5.01
CA LEU A 152 5.27 24.60 5.40
C LEU A 152 5.20 24.09 6.85
N GLN A 153 4.57 24.84 7.76
CA GLN A 153 4.46 24.49 9.18
C GLN A 153 3.11 23.87 9.54
N GLU A 154 2.25 23.58 8.57
CA GLU A 154 0.93 23.00 8.80
C GLU A 154 0.99 21.47 8.89
N ASP A 155 0.67 20.91 10.06
CA ASP A 155 0.77 19.47 10.31
C ASP A 155 -0.13 18.63 9.39
N TYR A 156 -1.33 19.10 9.07
CA TYR A 156 -2.26 18.43 8.17
C TYR A 156 -1.65 18.20 6.77
N VAL A 157 -0.95 19.18 6.25
CA VAL A 157 -0.26 19.08 4.94
C VAL A 157 0.77 17.94 4.95
N TRP A 158 1.53 17.83 6.01
CA TRP A 158 2.55 16.77 6.13
C TRP A 158 1.96 15.40 6.35
N GLN A 159 0.79 15.32 6.98
CA GLN A 159 0.03 14.08 7.05
C GLN A 159 -0.42 13.65 5.64
N GLU A 160 -1.01 14.55 4.85
CA GLU A 160 -1.43 14.26 3.47
C GLU A 160 -0.25 13.85 2.58
N ILE A 161 0.91 14.52 2.71
CA ILE A 161 2.13 14.15 1.99
C ILE A 161 2.61 12.75 2.39
N ASN A 162 2.58 12.42 3.69
CA ASN A 162 2.92 11.09 4.18
C ASN A 162 1.99 10.01 3.63
N ASP A 163 0.69 10.29 3.53
CA ASP A 163 -0.29 9.36 2.96
C ASP A 163 0.05 9.05 1.49
N TRP A 164 0.52 10.02 0.71
CA TRP A 164 1.01 9.81 -0.66
C TRP A 164 2.30 8.96 -0.70
N VAL A 165 3.22 9.17 0.23
CA VAL A 165 4.44 8.34 0.36
C VAL A 165 4.06 6.90 0.70
N ASP A 166 3.12 6.70 1.63
CA ASP A 166 2.64 5.37 2.01
C ASP A 166 1.88 4.69 0.86
N ALA A 167 1.05 5.41 0.12
CA ALA A 167 0.37 4.90 -1.06
C ALA A 167 1.37 4.42 -2.14
N ALA A 168 2.43 5.18 -2.39
CA ALA A 168 3.49 4.79 -3.32
C ALA A 168 4.24 3.54 -2.84
N ARG A 169 4.48 3.42 -1.51
CA ARG A 169 5.11 2.23 -0.89
C ARG A 169 4.25 1.00 -1.06
N VAL A 170 2.94 1.12 -0.83
CA VAL A 170 1.97 0.04 -1.03
C VAL A 170 1.92 -0.37 -2.49
N ALA A 171 1.83 0.57 -3.42
CA ALA A 171 1.80 0.29 -4.86
C ALA A 171 3.07 -0.47 -5.31
N LEU A 172 4.25 -0.08 -4.83
CA LEU A 172 5.51 -0.79 -5.10
C LEU A 172 5.48 -2.22 -4.56
N ALA A 173 5.02 -2.40 -3.30
CA ALA A 173 4.93 -3.73 -2.68
C ALA A 173 3.94 -4.63 -3.42
N MET A 174 2.82 -4.09 -3.90
CA MET A 174 1.86 -4.85 -4.72
C MET A 174 2.46 -5.32 -6.03
N ARG A 175 3.27 -4.51 -6.72
CA ARG A 175 3.95 -4.90 -7.97
C ARG A 175 4.91 -6.08 -7.81
N THR A 176 5.47 -6.26 -6.64
CA THR A 176 6.40 -7.36 -6.32
C THR A 176 5.74 -8.53 -5.60
N ASN A 177 4.44 -8.42 -5.27
CA ASN A 177 3.70 -9.46 -4.58
C ASN A 177 3.49 -10.69 -5.48
N ARG A 178 3.78 -11.88 -4.93
CA ARG A 178 3.45 -13.17 -5.56
C ARG A 178 2.19 -13.71 -4.92
N VAL A 179 1.13 -13.85 -5.70
CA VAL A 179 -0.17 -14.34 -5.25
C VAL A 179 -0.29 -15.82 -5.58
N GLY A 180 -0.31 -16.69 -4.58
CA GLY A 180 -0.62 -18.09 -4.79
C GLY A 180 -2.10 -18.29 -5.10
N VAL A 181 -2.40 -19.12 -6.10
CA VAL A 181 -3.76 -19.56 -6.44
C VAL A 181 -3.80 -21.07 -6.25
N LEU A 182 -4.37 -21.52 -5.12
CA LEU A 182 -4.36 -22.93 -4.73
C LEU A 182 -5.73 -23.57 -4.95
N GLY A 183 -5.79 -24.54 -5.86
CA GLY A 183 -7.01 -25.26 -6.19
C GLY A 183 -7.85 -24.57 -7.28
N ASN A 184 -9.12 -24.33 -7.01
CA ASN A 184 -10.08 -23.81 -8.00
C ASN A 184 -10.90 -22.66 -7.44
N TYR A 185 -11.58 -21.91 -8.29
CA TYR A 185 -12.66 -21.03 -7.85
C TYR A 185 -13.81 -21.83 -7.25
N TYR A 186 -14.53 -21.23 -6.31
CA TYR A 186 -15.80 -21.82 -5.83
C TYR A 186 -16.77 -21.99 -6.99
N GLY A 187 -17.16 -23.24 -7.25
CA GLY A 187 -18.00 -23.58 -8.42
C GLY A 187 -19.39 -22.96 -8.34
N GLY A 188 -19.72 -22.12 -9.30
CA GLY A 188 -21.04 -21.48 -9.39
C GLY A 188 -21.13 -20.06 -8.84
N MET A 189 -20.14 -19.58 -8.08
CA MET A 189 -20.02 -18.18 -7.68
C MET A 189 -19.33 -17.38 -8.81
N LEU A 190 -20.12 -16.82 -9.71
CA LEU A 190 -19.59 -16.16 -10.93
C LEU A 190 -18.83 -14.87 -10.62
N ASP A 191 -19.12 -14.23 -9.51
CA ASP A 191 -18.48 -12.99 -9.07
C ASP A 191 -17.05 -13.18 -8.57
N VAL A 192 -16.68 -14.36 -8.05
CA VAL A 192 -15.29 -14.63 -7.65
C VAL A 192 -14.36 -14.91 -8.84
N TYR A 193 -14.91 -15.23 -10.02
CA TYR A 193 -14.11 -15.49 -11.21
C TYR A 193 -13.41 -14.21 -11.68
N SER A 194 -12.10 -14.20 -11.54
CA SER A 194 -11.28 -13.03 -11.82
C SER A 194 -10.45 -13.20 -13.07
N ASP A 195 -10.36 -12.15 -13.88
CA ASP A 195 -9.37 -12.06 -14.95
C ASP A 195 -7.99 -11.76 -14.35
N LEU A 196 -7.16 -12.79 -14.24
CA LEU A 196 -5.81 -12.68 -13.67
C LEU A 196 -4.89 -11.77 -14.51
N THR A 197 -5.14 -11.69 -15.84
CA THR A 197 -4.41 -10.77 -16.71
C THR A 197 -4.73 -9.32 -16.34
N GLN A 198 -6.01 -9.02 -16.13
CA GLN A 198 -6.43 -7.69 -15.69
C GLN A 198 -5.86 -7.36 -14.30
N GLN A 199 -5.88 -8.31 -13.36
CA GLN A 199 -5.30 -8.13 -12.04
C GLN A 199 -3.79 -7.81 -12.12
N SER A 200 -3.04 -8.58 -12.92
CA SER A 200 -1.61 -8.31 -13.16
C SER A 200 -1.38 -6.95 -13.84
N ALA A 201 -2.23 -6.56 -14.78
CA ALA A 201 -2.10 -5.27 -15.46
C ALA A 201 -2.34 -4.08 -14.50
N VAL A 202 -3.27 -4.22 -13.55
CA VAL A 202 -3.61 -3.16 -12.58
C VAL A 202 -2.59 -3.09 -11.44
N PHE A 203 -2.25 -4.22 -10.82
CA PHE A 203 -1.39 -4.27 -9.63
C PHE A 203 0.07 -4.58 -9.93
N GLY A 204 0.39 -5.08 -11.12
CA GLY A 204 1.75 -5.48 -11.50
C GLY A 204 2.24 -6.78 -10.86
N ASN A 205 1.41 -7.43 -10.06
CA ASN A 205 1.76 -8.64 -9.31
C ASN A 205 1.84 -9.90 -10.20
N HIS A 206 2.43 -10.96 -9.64
CA HIS A 206 2.57 -12.26 -10.28
C HIS A 206 1.66 -13.29 -9.63
N PHE A 207 0.95 -14.09 -10.45
CA PHE A 207 0.14 -15.21 -9.99
C PHE A 207 0.88 -16.53 -10.14
N GLU A 208 0.94 -17.31 -9.07
CA GLU A 208 1.50 -18.65 -9.02
C GLU A 208 0.36 -19.68 -8.92
N MET A 209 0.17 -20.48 -9.96
CA MET A 209 -0.86 -21.53 -9.96
C MET A 209 -0.32 -22.74 -9.21
N LEU A 210 -0.99 -23.14 -8.14
CA LEU A 210 -0.54 -24.16 -7.20
C LEU A 210 -1.49 -25.36 -7.19
N GLU A 211 -0.92 -26.54 -7.12
CA GLU A 211 -1.66 -27.80 -7.11
C GLU A 211 -1.84 -28.34 -5.68
N MET A 212 -3.02 -28.87 -5.38
CA MET A 212 -3.29 -29.48 -4.08
C MET A 212 -2.41 -30.69 -3.78
N CYS A 213 -1.97 -31.42 -4.80
CA CYS A 213 -1.03 -32.53 -4.64
C CYS A 213 0.33 -32.08 -4.11
N GLU A 214 0.80 -30.89 -4.45
CA GLU A 214 2.04 -30.32 -3.90
C GLU A 214 1.90 -30.02 -2.41
N LEU A 215 0.81 -29.37 -1.98
CA LEU A 215 0.52 -29.15 -0.57
C LEU A 215 0.42 -30.48 0.20
N PHE A 216 -0.15 -31.52 -0.43
CA PHE A 216 -0.24 -32.85 0.15
C PHE A 216 1.14 -33.50 0.35
N GLU A 217 2.05 -33.36 -0.61
CA GLU A 217 3.42 -33.86 -0.45
C GLU A 217 4.19 -33.11 0.65
N PHE A 218 4.03 -31.79 0.75
CA PHE A 218 4.56 -31.02 1.88
C PHE A 218 3.99 -31.54 3.20
N ARG A 219 2.69 -31.82 3.26
CA ARG A 219 2.05 -32.36 4.47
C ARG A 219 2.59 -33.74 4.86
N LYS A 220 2.90 -34.61 3.91
CA LYS A 220 3.55 -35.91 4.17
C LYS A 220 4.97 -35.74 4.71
N SER A 221 5.67 -34.71 4.30
CA SER A 221 7.05 -34.44 4.70
C SER A 221 7.19 -33.80 6.09
N VAL A 222 6.08 -33.50 6.77
CA VAL A 222 6.09 -32.87 8.10
C VAL A 222 6.73 -33.83 9.13
N THR A 223 7.80 -33.37 9.76
CA THR A 223 8.48 -34.10 10.81
C THR A 223 7.76 -33.96 12.15
N LYS A 224 8.07 -34.87 13.08
CA LYS A 224 7.50 -34.81 14.44
C LYS A 224 7.84 -33.50 15.16
N GLN A 225 9.06 -33.01 15.02
CA GLN A 225 9.50 -31.75 15.64
C GLN A 225 8.75 -30.55 15.09
N GLU A 226 8.60 -30.45 13.76
CA GLU A 226 7.81 -29.37 13.12
C GLU A 226 6.35 -29.36 13.59
N LEU A 227 5.77 -30.56 13.78
CA LEU A 227 4.39 -30.71 14.28
C LEU A 227 4.29 -30.22 15.73
N GLU A 228 5.18 -30.65 16.61
CA GLU A 228 5.22 -30.24 18.02
C GLU A 228 5.41 -28.73 18.16
N ASP A 229 6.32 -28.14 17.39
CA ASP A 229 6.58 -26.70 17.37
C ASP A 229 5.33 -25.93 16.91
N LYS A 230 4.60 -26.42 15.91
CA LYS A 230 3.38 -25.80 15.41
C LYS A 230 2.23 -25.89 16.42
N ILE A 231 2.07 -27.01 17.13
CA ILE A 231 1.08 -27.14 18.20
C ILE A 231 1.38 -26.14 19.33
N ASN A 232 2.66 -25.97 19.69
CA ASN A 232 3.06 -24.95 20.65
C ASN A 232 2.77 -23.54 20.15
N GLU A 233 3.00 -23.25 18.86
CA GLU A 233 2.62 -21.98 18.25
C GLU A 233 1.10 -21.73 18.37
N PHE A 234 0.26 -22.73 18.11
CA PHE A 234 -1.18 -22.63 18.28
C PHE A 234 -1.55 -22.27 19.73
N GLY A 235 -1.00 -22.95 20.72
CA GLY A 235 -1.23 -22.66 22.15
C GLY A 235 -0.84 -21.23 22.55
N ASN A 236 0.22 -20.69 21.93
CA ASN A 236 0.66 -19.32 22.16
C ASN A 236 -0.21 -18.27 21.47
N LYS A 237 -0.63 -18.52 20.24
CA LYS A 237 -1.36 -17.57 19.40
C LYS A 237 -2.87 -17.57 19.59
N PHE A 238 -3.43 -18.74 19.90
CA PHE A 238 -4.89 -18.95 20.02
C PHE A 238 -5.30 -19.31 21.45
N ASN A 239 -6.55 -18.98 21.74
CA ASN A 239 -7.31 -19.58 22.83
C ASN A 239 -7.85 -20.92 22.31
N VAL A 240 -7.17 -22.03 22.59
CA VAL A 240 -7.63 -23.36 22.16
C VAL A 240 -8.71 -23.85 23.12
N SER A 241 -9.93 -24.11 22.60
CA SER A 241 -11.03 -24.63 23.38
C SER A 241 -10.74 -26.04 23.89
N GLU A 242 -11.19 -26.37 25.12
CA GLU A 242 -11.11 -27.70 25.67
C GLU A 242 -11.98 -28.74 24.89
N GLU A 243 -12.91 -28.27 24.08
CA GLU A 243 -13.74 -29.10 23.20
C GLU A 243 -13.01 -29.57 21.94
N CYS A 244 -11.79 -29.04 21.66
CA CYS A 244 -11.00 -29.45 20.51
C CYS A 244 -10.26 -30.75 20.81
N ASP A 245 -10.56 -31.79 20.04
CA ASP A 245 -9.82 -33.05 20.13
C ASP A 245 -8.33 -32.84 19.75
N HIS A 246 -7.43 -33.44 20.51
CA HIS A 246 -5.99 -33.33 20.27
C HIS A 246 -5.60 -33.80 18.87
N SER A 247 -6.19 -34.89 18.37
CA SER A 247 -5.97 -35.41 17.01
C SER A 247 -6.30 -34.39 15.93
N GLU A 248 -7.29 -33.54 16.19
CA GLU A 248 -7.73 -32.51 15.28
C GLU A 248 -6.76 -31.33 15.29
N ILE A 249 -6.26 -30.94 16.46
CA ILE A 249 -5.21 -29.93 16.59
C ILE A 249 -3.93 -30.39 15.86
N GLU A 250 -3.53 -31.65 16.02
CA GLU A 250 -2.40 -32.24 15.28
C GLU A 250 -2.61 -32.19 13.77
N ARG A 251 -3.83 -32.51 13.31
CA ARG A 251 -4.20 -32.48 11.90
C ARG A 251 -4.09 -31.04 11.31
N ALA A 252 -4.63 -30.05 12.04
CA ALA A 252 -4.54 -28.66 11.65
C ALA A 252 -3.10 -28.14 11.70
N ALA A 253 -2.34 -28.50 12.73
CA ALA A 253 -0.91 -28.13 12.84
C ALA A 253 -0.09 -28.70 11.69
N LYS A 254 -0.34 -29.96 11.32
CA LYS A 254 0.33 -30.61 10.18
C LYS A 254 0.05 -29.90 8.86
N THR A 255 -1.20 -29.50 8.62
CA THR A 255 -1.58 -28.73 7.43
C THR A 255 -0.97 -27.33 7.49
N SER A 256 -0.92 -26.70 8.66
CA SER A 256 -0.30 -25.37 8.82
C SER A 256 1.20 -25.38 8.51
N VAL A 257 1.94 -26.43 8.92
CA VAL A 257 3.37 -26.60 8.53
C VAL A 257 3.50 -26.78 7.03
N ALA A 258 2.60 -27.54 6.40
CA ALA A 258 2.63 -27.73 4.94
C ALA A 258 2.37 -26.42 4.19
N LEU A 259 1.45 -25.61 4.68
CA LEU A 259 1.21 -24.25 4.13
C LEU A 259 2.46 -23.36 4.27
N ASP A 260 3.12 -23.40 5.42
CA ASP A 260 4.39 -22.66 5.62
C ASP A 260 5.45 -23.06 4.60
N LYS A 261 5.59 -24.39 4.34
CA LYS A 261 6.53 -24.90 3.32
C LYS A 261 6.14 -24.42 1.92
N LEU A 262 4.87 -24.48 1.56
CA LEU A 262 4.36 -24.01 0.26
C LEU A 262 4.62 -22.51 0.05
N ILE A 263 4.30 -21.70 1.06
CA ILE A 263 4.52 -20.24 1.02
C ILE A 263 6.01 -19.92 0.84
N ASN A 264 6.88 -20.61 1.56
CA ASN A 264 8.33 -20.39 1.50
C ASN A 264 8.94 -20.84 0.17
N GLU A 265 8.54 -22.01 -0.34
CA GLU A 265 9.02 -22.55 -1.62
C GLU A 265 8.71 -21.61 -2.78
N HIS A 266 7.48 -21.15 -2.86
CA HIS A 266 7.01 -20.26 -3.94
C HIS A 266 7.20 -18.77 -3.62
N LYS A 267 7.72 -18.41 -2.44
CA LYS A 267 7.94 -17.02 -1.97
C LYS A 267 6.66 -16.20 -2.10
N LEU A 268 5.55 -16.74 -1.63
CA LEU A 268 4.24 -16.10 -1.75
C LEU A 268 4.08 -14.97 -0.73
N GLY A 269 3.51 -13.86 -1.17
CA GLY A 269 3.12 -12.76 -0.31
C GLY A 269 1.63 -12.73 0.00
N SER A 270 0.84 -13.61 -0.65
CA SER A 270 -0.60 -13.79 -0.39
C SER A 270 -1.11 -15.10 -1.02
N LEU A 271 -2.27 -15.60 -0.58
CA LEU A 271 -2.84 -16.86 -1.00
C LEU A 271 -4.35 -16.75 -1.19
N ALA A 272 -4.85 -17.05 -2.39
CA ALA A 272 -6.24 -17.35 -2.64
C ALA A 272 -6.41 -18.87 -2.77
N TYR A 273 -7.39 -19.45 -2.10
CA TYR A 273 -7.53 -20.89 -2.09
C TYR A 273 -9.00 -21.33 -2.06
N TYR A 274 -9.29 -22.42 -2.74
CA TYR A 274 -10.52 -23.18 -2.59
C TYR A 274 -10.33 -24.61 -3.08
N TYR A 275 -10.84 -25.55 -2.31
CA TYR A 275 -10.85 -26.97 -2.68
C TYR A 275 -11.86 -27.73 -1.84
N GLU A 276 -12.75 -28.49 -2.46
CA GLU A 276 -13.76 -29.27 -1.73
C GLU A 276 -13.18 -30.56 -1.13
N GLY A 277 -12.13 -31.09 -1.74
CA GLY A 277 -11.46 -32.29 -1.29
C GLY A 277 -12.25 -33.60 -1.49
N SER A 278 -11.53 -34.65 -1.78
CA SER A 278 -12.08 -36.01 -1.80
C SER A 278 -10.96 -37.02 -1.54
N GLY A 279 -11.30 -38.17 -0.96
CA GLY A 279 -10.31 -39.20 -0.65
C GLY A 279 -9.20 -38.72 0.28
N GLU A 280 -7.96 -38.93 -0.13
CA GLU A 280 -6.79 -38.57 0.68
C GLU A 280 -6.55 -37.06 0.90
N TYR A 281 -7.22 -36.19 0.13
CA TYR A 281 -7.12 -34.73 0.25
C TYR A 281 -8.15 -34.14 1.24
N GLU A 282 -9.12 -34.94 1.71
CA GLU A 282 -10.16 -34.48 2.62
C GLU A 282 -9.60 -33.92 3.93
N ASP A 283 -8.54 -34.55 4.44
CA ASP A 283 -7.83 -34.10 5.65
C ASP A 283 -7.25 -32.70 5.54
N ILE A 284 -6.87 -32.27 4.32
CA ILE A 284 -6.34 -30.94 4.09
C ILE A 284 -7.45 -29.91 4.17
N VAL A 285 -8.51 -30.07 3.37
CA VAL A 285 -9.58 -29.08 3.24
C VAL A 285 -10.23 -28.77 4.58
N THR A 286 -10.40 -29.77 5.42
CA THR A 286 -11.02 -29.61 6.74
C THR A 286 -10.06 -29.15 7.83
N SER A 287 -8.83 -28.71 7.49
CA SER A 287 -7.80 -28.33 8.47
C SER A 287 -6.97 -27.09 8.06
N LEU A 288 -7.45 -26.30 7.08
CA LEU A 288 -6.71 -25.15 6.53
C LEU A 288 -6.80 -23.90 7.41
N ILE A 289 -7.90 -23.68 8.11
CA ILE A 289 -8.29 -22.38 8.67
C ILE A 289 -7.29 -21.84 9.69
N ALA A 290 -6.83 -22.69 10.64
CA ALA A 290 -5.85 -22.26 11.64
C ALA A 290 -4.51 -21.84 10.99
N GLY A 291 -4.04 -22.60 10.00
CA GLY A 291 -2.82 -22.28 9.24
C GLY A 291 -2.96 -20.98 8.45
N ASN A 292 -4.07 -20.82 7.74
CA ASN A 292 -4.35 -19.60 6.96
C ASN A 292 -4.50 -18.36 7.86
N THR A 293 -5.05 -18.51 9.07
CA THR A 293 -5.09 -17.43 10.06
C THR A 293 -3.68 -17.03 10.52
N LEU A 294 -2.79 -18.00 10.77
CA LEU A 294 -1.41 -17.69 11.09
C LEU A 294 -0.69 -16.99 9.94
N LEU A 295 -0.92 -17.41 8.69
CA LEU A 295 -0.38 -16.77 7.49
C LEU A 295 -0.89 -15.32 7.39
N THR A 296 -2.20 -15.11 7.49
CA THR A 296 -2.84 -13.80 7.45
C THR A 296 -2.25 -12.88 8.52
N GLY A 297 -2.05 -13.35 9.73
CA GLY A 297 -1.41 -12.60 10.82
C GLY A 297 0.10 -12.34 10.66
N ARG A 298 0.73 -12.88 9.60
CA ARG A 298 2.16 -12.69 9.25
C ARG A 298 2.35 -11.96 7.93
N ASN A 299 1.41 -11.14 7.52
CA ASN A 299 1.41 -10.39 6.26
C ASN A 299 1.37 -11.28 4.98
N VAL A 300 0.86 -12.50 5.09
CA VAL A 300 0.51 -13.39 3.99
C VAL A 300 -1.00 -13.63 4.01
N PRO A 301 -1.81 -12.63 3.64
CA PRO A 301 -3.26 -12.73 3.70
C PRO A 301 -3.76 -13.90 2.85
N SER A 302 -4.74 -14.63 3.40
CA SER A 302 -5.34 -15.80 2.77
C SER A 302 -6.84 -15.60 2.63
N ALA A 303 -7.38 -15.67 1.40
CA ALA A 303 -8.80 -15.57 1.10
C ALA A 303 -9.35 -16.93 0.68
N GLY A 304 -10.52 -17.31 1.24
CA GLY A 304 -11.29 -18.47 0.81
C GLY A 304 -11.93 -18.28 -0.56
N GLU A 305 -12.67 -19.29 -1.03
CA GLU A 305 -13.41 -19.28 -2.30
C GLU A 305 -12.57 -19.02 -3.55
N CYS A 306 -11.26 -18.94 -3.38
CA CYS A 306 -10.27 -18.45 -4.36
C CYS A 306 -10.56 -17.02 -4.82
N GLU A 307 -11.03 -16.16 -3.88
CA GLU A 307 -11.43 -14.78 -4.20
C GLU A 307 -10.20 -13.86 -4.29
N ILE A 308 -9.75 -13.66 -5.52
CA ILE A 308 -8.53 -12.89 -5.85
C ILE A 308 -8.66 -11.41 -5.44
N LYS A 309 -9.82 -10.79 -5.64
CA LYS A 309 -10.04 -9.37 -5.33
C LYS A 309 -9.96 -9.11 -3.84
N ASN A 310 -10.51 -10.02 -3.03
CA ASN A 310 -10.41 -9.94 -1.58
C ASN A 310 -8.97 -10.09 -1.09
N VAL A 311 -8.22 -11.05 -1.62
CA VAL A 311 -6.80 -11.22 -1.20
C VAL A 311 -5.95 -10.02 -1.58
N GLN A 312 -6.24 -9.34 -2.70
CA GLN A 312 -5.58 -8.09 -3.08
C GLN A 312 -5.93 -6.97 -2.08
N ALA A 313 -7.21 -6.82 -1.74
CA ALA A 313 -7.66 -5.83 -0.75
C ALA A 313 -7.03 -6.08 0.64
N MET A 314 -7.03 -7.35 1.10
CA MET A 314 -6.39 -7.75 2.35
C MET A 314 -4.90 -7.41 2.34
N LYS A 315 -4.19 -7.65 1.22
CA LYS A 315 -2.76 -7.31 1.10
C LYS A 315 -2.51 -5.81 1.18
N ILE A 316 -3.32 -5.01 0.53
CA ILE A 316 -3.25 -3.54 0.62
C ILE A 316 -3.45 -3.08 2.07
N MET A 317 -4.46 -3.58 2.76
CA MET A 317 -4.74 -3.24 4.16
C MET A 317 -3.58 -3.64 5.09
N ASP A 318 -3.00 -4.82 4.88
CA ASP A 318 -1.80 -5.28 5.61
C ASP A 318 -0.61 -4.35 5.41
N LEU A 319 -0.36 -3.91 4.18
CA LEU A 319 0.74 -3.03 3.83
C LEU A 319 0.58 -1.62 4.45
N PHE A 320 -0.65 -1.18 4.69
CA PHE A 320 -0.95 0.01 5.50
C PHE A 320 -0.90 -0.23 7.01
N GLY A 321 -0.67 -1.48 7.46
CA GLY A 321 -0.64 -1.83 8.87
C GLY A 321 -2.02 -1.92 9.55
N ALA A 322 -3.09 -1.89 8.77
CA ALA A 322 -4.46 -1.97 9.29
C ALA A 322 -4.94 -3.41 9.53
N GLY A 323 -4.35 -4.37 8.80
CA GLY A 323 -4.86 -5.73 8.75
C GLY A 323 -6.18 -5.85 7.98
N GLY A 324 -6.61 -7.07 7.72
CA GLY A 324 -7.88 -7.32 7.03
C GLY A 324 -8.19 -8.82 6.99
N SER A 325 -9.44 -9.18 7.17
CA SER A 325 -9.92 -10.56 7.01
C SER A 325 -10.76 -10.68 5.75
N PHE A 326 -10.75 -11.86 5.15
CA PHE A 326 -11.75 -12.23 4.16
C PHE A 326 -13.14 -12.15 4.80
N SER A 327 -14.01 -11.32 4.24
CA SER A 327 -15.35 -11.09 4.80
C SER A 327 -16.33 -10.60 3.75
N GLU A 328 -17.61 -10.83 4.01
CA GLU A 328 -18.73 -10.41 3.19
C GLU A 328 -19.84 -9.82 4.05
N PHE A 329 -20.83 -9.16 3.44
CA PHE A 329 -21.99 -8.62 4.12
C PHE A 329 -22.95 -9.74 4.49
N TYR A 330 -23.20 -9.93 5.79
CA TYR A 330 -24.16 -10.90 6.27
C TYR A 330 -25.56 -10.29 6.42
N LEU A 331 -25.67 -9.17 7.11
CA LEU A 331 -26.96 -8.50 7.31
C LEU A 331 -26.78 -7.02 7.70
N SER A 332 -27.87 -6.27 7.56
CA SER A 332 -27.99 -4.91 8.08
C SER A 332 -29.00 -4.90 9.23
N ASP A 333 -28.61 -4.28 10.33
CA ASP A 333 -29.51 -3.99 11.45
C ASP A 333 -30.07 -2.58 11.28
N TYR A 334 -31.35 -2.47 10.99
CA TYR A 334 -32.02 -1.20 10.74
C TYR A 334 -32.51 -0.51 12.03
N VAL A 335 -32.29 -1.13 13.19
CA VAL A 335 -32.61 -0.53 14.49
C VAL A 335 -31.40 0.17 15.06
N ASP A 336 -30.27 -0.50 15.03
CA ASP A 336 -29.00 0.04 15.55
C ASP A 336 -28.16 0.76 14.47
N ASP A 337 -28.65 0.80 13.22
CA ASP A 337 -27.98 1.43 12.06
C ASP A 337 -26.56 0.90 11.84
N VAL A 338 -26.39 -0.41 11.87
CA VAL A 338 -25.13 -1.10 11.68
C VAL A 338 -25.21 -2.20 10.63
N VAL A 339 -24.05 -2.60 10.09
CA VAL A 339 -23.90 -3.75 9.20
C VAL A 339 -23.01 -4.81 9.86
N TYR A 340 -23.34 -6.07 9.62
CA TYR A 340 -22.53 -7.20 10.05
C TYR A 340 -21.74 -7.74 8.87
N LEU A 341 -20.42 -7.78 9.05
CA LEU A 341 -19.47 -8.37 8.12
C LEU A 341 -18.86 -9.60 8.75
N GLY A 342 -18.63 -10.63 7.98
CA GLY A 342 -17.98 -11.83 8.46
C GLY A 342 -17.75 -12.85 7.35
N HIS A 343 -17.05 -13.89 7.70
CA HIS A 343 -16.89 -15.11 6.91
C HIS A 343 -16.34 -16.20 7.82
N ASP A 344 -16.70 -17.44 7.56
CA ASP A 344 -16.21 -18.60 8.29
C ASP A 344 -14.84 -19.09 7.77
N GLY A 345 -13.92 -18.20 7.63
CA GLY A 345 -12.58 -18.41 7.09
C GLY A 345 -11.45 -17.91 8.00
N PRO A 346 -10.28 -17.66 7.43
CA PRO A 346 -9.15 -17.13 8.19
C PRO A 346 -9.43 -15.75 8.75
N ALA A 347 -9.00 -15.50 9.99
CA ALA A 347 -9.09 -14.20 10.64
C ALA A 347 -7.72 -13.50 10.68
N HIS A 348 -7.73 -12.18 10.89
CA HIS A 348 -6.52 -11.39 11.12
C HIS A 348 -6.43 -10.98 12.60
N PHE A 349 -5.29 -11.28 13.25
CA PHE A 349 -5.11 -10.97 14.67
C PHE A 349 -5.21 -9.46 15.00
N ALA A 350 -4.82 -8.59 14.06
CA ALA A 350 -4.83 -7.14 14.29
C ALA A 350 -6.23 -6.53 14.39
N ILE A 351 -7.26 -7.19 13.84
CA ILE A 351 -8.65 -6.71 13.87
C ILE A 351 -9.49 -7.43 14.93
N ALA A 352 -8.90 -8.42 15.61
CA ALA A 352 -9.61 -9.19 16.64
C ALA A 352 -9.69 -8.42 17.97
N GLU A 353 -10.84 -8.44 18.59
CA GLU A 353 -11.01 -7.98 19.98
C GLU A 353 -10.50 -9.07 20.93
N GLY A 354 -9.23 -8.94 21.34
CA GLY A 354 -8.59 -9.93 22.21
C GLY A 354 -7.93 -11.09 21.48
N LYS A 355 -7.76 -12.21 22.17
CA LYS A 355 -7.08 -13.39 21.63
C LYS A 355 -8.06 -14.25 20.84
N VAL A 356 -7.72 -14.51 19.59
CA VAL A 356 -8.52 -15.36 18.69
C VAL A 356 -8.67 -16.77 19.25
N SER A 357 -9.87 -17.35 19.20
CA SER A 357 -10.15 -18.69 19.72
C SER A 357 -10.18 -19.74 18.62
N LEU A 358 -9.66 -20.93 18.91
CA LEU A 358 -9.84 -22.15 18.13
C LEU A 358 -10.95 -22.96 18.77
N VAL A 359 -12.01 -23.25 18.02
CA VAL A 359 -13.16 -24.05 18.47
C VAL A 359 -13.47 -25.13 17.44
N PRO A 360 -14.12 -26.25 17.82
CA PRO A 360 -14.48 -27.28 16.85
C PRO A 360 -15.54 -26.76 15.85
N LEU A 361 -15.36 -27.10 14.58
CA LEU A 361 -16.36 -26.91 13.55
C LEU A 361 -17.08 -28.26 13.34
N PRO A 362 -18.37 -28.38 13.67
CA PRO A 362 -19.05 -29.66 13.60
C PRO A 362 -19.27 -30.19 12.18
N VAL A 363 -19.35 -29.30 11.19
CA VAL A 363 -19.56 -29.68 9.79
C VAL A 363 -18.90 -28.68 8.85
N TYR A 364 -18.16 -29.19 7.85
CA TYR A 364 -17.63 -28.40 6.75
C TYR A 364 -17.99 -29.08 5.42
N HIS A 365 -18.80 -28.44 4.59
CA HIS A 365 -19.33 -29.02 3.34
C HIS A 365 -19.89 -30.45 3.52
N GLY A 366 -20.67 -30.69 4.58
CA GLY A 366 -21.20 -31.99 4.90
C GLY A 366 -20.23 -33.02 5.47
N LYS A 367 -19.00 -32.60 5.78
CA LYS A 367 -17.97 -33.43 6.39
C LYS A 367 -17.75 -33.08 7.85
N PRO A 368 -17.35 -34.04 8.73
CA PRO A 368 -16.91 -33.73 10.07
C PRO A 368 -15.71 -32.75 9.97
N GLY A 369 -15.93 -31.56 10.37
CA GLY A 369 -14.94 -30.51 10.24
C GLY A 369 -14.27 -30.15 11.54
N MET A 370 -13.28 -29.31 11.44
CA MET A 370 -12.42 -28.92 12.50
C MET A 370 -12.33 -27.45 12.74
N VAL A 371 -12.04 -27.21 13.98
CA VAL A 371 -11.48 -26.03 14.61
C VAL A 371 -11.69 -24.71 13.87
N TYR A 372 -12.56 -23.95 14.40
CA TYR A 372 -12.99 -22.65 13.94
C TYR A 372 -12.54 -21.52 14.82
N LEU A 373 -12.55 -20.33 14.24
CA LEU A 373 -12.20 -19.11 14.89
C LEU A 373 -13.42 -18.28 15.18
N PHE A 374 -13.59 -17.86 16.43
CA PHE A 374 -14.52 -16.81 16.75
C PHE A 374 -14.01 -15.86 17.83
N LYS A 375 -14.23 -14.56 17.55
CA LYS A 375 -14.06 -13.31 18.27
C LYS A 375 -12.69 -12.79 18.39
#